data_76494a89f4d8c09a71581caac9fe207d
#
_entry.id   76494a89f4d8c09a71581caac9fe207d
#
_cell.length_a   1.000
_cell.length_b   1.000
_cell.length_c   1.000
_cell.angle_alpha   90.00
_cell.angle_beta   90.00
_cell.angle_gamma   90.00
#
_symmetry.space_group_name_H-M   'P 1'
#
loop_
_entity.id
_entity.type
_entity.pdbx_description
1 polymer ?
#
loop_
_entity_poly.entity_id
_entity_poly.type
_entity_poly.pdbx_seq_one_letter_code
_entity_poly.pdbx_strand_id
1 'polypeptide(L)'
;MPDSYSPEEFGKLLRHWAPQERAIYDQRMADNFTRETIEHFTEAEVALLRAVLARLIPQDEGVDLVGFIDAYLDNPLGRGDRRPGIPEARELFQLGLQGIDQVSQELHGRAFRDADQEQQDTVLRAVSNGSAPGAIFKEIPSDYFFERLYSKALHGYFAHPRVWMRIGFPGPAYPEGYVWVNKGETRRRHERGIGWDTL
;
A
#
# COMPACT_ATOMS: atom_id res chain seq x y z
N MET A 1 -10.46 21.17 -0.64
CA MET A 1 -9.11 20.85 -1.10
C MET A 1 -9.18 20.77 -2.61
N PRO A 2 -8.12 21.12 -3.35
CA PRO A 2 -8.07 20.73 -4.74
C PRO A 2 -8.09 19.19 -4.83
N ASP A 3 -8.78 18.64 -5.83
CA ASP A 3 -8.84 17.19 -6.04
C ASP A 3 -7.49 16.62 -6.46
N SER A 4 -6.57 17.47 -6.92
CA SER A 4 -5.18 17.16 -7.28
C SER A 4 -4.32 18.43 -7.32
N TYR A 5 -3.00 18.26 -7.33
CA TYR A 5 -2.04 19.34 -7.60
C TYR A 5 -1.35 19.12 -8.93
N SER A 6 -1.21 20.17 -9.71
CA SER A 6 -0.23 20.18 -10.80
C SER A 6 1.21 20.13 -10.23
N PRO A 7 2.20 19.66 -11.00
CA PRO A 7 3.60 19.68 -10.56
C PRO A 7 4.10 21.07 -10.15
N GLU A 8 3.62 22.13 -10.82
CA GLU A 8 3.98 23.51 -10.50
C GLU A 8 3.40 23.95 -9.15
N GLU A 9 2.12 23.65 -8.89
CA GLU A 9 1.46 23.97 -7.62
C GLU A 9 2.11 23.22 -6.47
N PHE A 10 2.38 21.92 -6.65
CA PHE A 10 3.07 21.12 -5.64
C PHE A 10 4.50 21.64 -5.40
N GLY A 11 5.21 22.04 -6.45
CA GLY A 11 6.53 22.68 -6.34
C GLY A 11 6.51 23.98 -5.51
N LYS A 12 5.39 24.74 -5.52
CA LYS A 12 5.22 25.90 -4.63
C LYS A 12 5.06 25.48 -3.17
N LEU A 13 4.39 24.38 -2.89
CA LEU A 13 4.25 23.82 -1.54
C LEU A 13 5.61 23.40 -0.98
N LEU A 14 6.42 22.72 -1.77
CA LEU A 14 7.75 22.25 -1.36
C LEU A 14 8.69 23.36 -0.85
N ARG A 15 8.47 24.61 -1.26
CA ARG A 15 9.28 25.75 -0.80
C ARG A 15 9.07 26.08 0.69
N HIS A 16 7.95 25.65 1.23
CA HIS A 16 7.58 25.89 2.63
C HIS A 16 7.97 24.73 3.55
N TRP A 17 8.47 23.63 3.00
CA TRP A 17 8.86 22.47 3.79
C TRP A 17 10.21 22.65 4.45
N ALA A 18 10.38 22.07 5.63
CA ALA A 18 11.67 22.01 6.29
C ALA A 18 12.68 21.21 5.45
N PRO A 19 13.99 21.52 5.54
CA PRO A 19 15.00 20.81 4.76
C PRO A 19 15.00 19.30 4.92
N GLN A 20 14.71 18.79 6.14
CA GLN A 20 14.64 17.34 6.40
C GLN A 20 13.45 16.69 5.70
N GLU A 21 12.28 17.35 5.71
CA GLU A 21 11.08 16.84 5.01
C GLU A 21 11.29 16.79 3.50
N ARG A 22 11.93 17.84 2.98
CA ARG A 22 12.27 17.89 1.57
C ARG A 22 13.28 16.80 1.17
N ALA A 23 14.28 16.54 2.00
CA ALA A 23 15.23 15.45 1.77
C ALA A 23 14.55 14.09 1.69
N ILE A 24 13.58 13.81 2.58
CA ILE A 24 12.79 12.57 2.54
C ILE A 24 11.93 12.50 1.27
N TYR A 25 11.32 13.62 0.86
CA TYR A 25 10.57 13.69 -0.39
C TYR A 25 11.46 13.38 -1.59
N ASP A 26 12.59 14.07 -1.70
CA ASP A 26 13.54 13.92 -2.82
C ASP A 26 14.09 12.48 -2.87
N GLN A 27 14.40 11.88 -1.70
CA GLN A 27 14.82 10.49 -1.61
C GLN A 27 13.73 9.53 -2.11
N ARG A 28 12.48 9.65 -1.64
CA ARG A 28 11.38 8.79 -2.08
C ARG A 28 11.06 8.94 -3.56
N MET A 29 11.20 10.15 -4.10
CA MET A 29 11.04 10.39 -5.55
C MET A 29 12.15 9.74 -6.37
N ALA A 30 13.36 9.66 -5.83
CA ALA A 30 14.52 9.08 -6.51
C ALA A 30 14.53 7.54 -6.45
N ASP A 31 14.31 6.96 -5.26
CA ASP A 31 14.40 5.51 -5.04
C ASP A 31 13.14 4.75 -5.47
N ASN A 32 11.98 5.40 -5.47
CA ASN A 32 10.68 4.83 -5.85
C ASN A 32 10.38 3.47 -5.16
N PHE A 33 10.96 3.22 -3.97
CA PHE A 33 10.93 1.93 -3.27
C PHE A 33 11.55 0.77 -4.06
N THR A 34 12.28 1.05 -5.12
CA THR A 34 12.91 0.03 -5.95
C THR A 34 14.06 -0.65 -5.19
N ARG A 35 14.11 -1.96 -5.25
CA ARG A 35 15.19 -2.76 -4.68
C ARG A 35 16.05 -3.36 -5.80
N GLU A 36 17.36 -3.37 -5.64
CA GLU A 36 18.27 -4.04 -6.57
C GLU A 36 18.03 -5.54 -6.62
N THR A 37 17.69 -6.12 -5.46
CA THR A 37 17.37 -7.54 -5.31
C THR A 37 16.12 -7.70 -4.47
N ILE A 38 15.19 -8.52 -4.94
CA ILE A 38 14.05 -8.99 -4.16
C ILE A 38 14.49 -10.21 -3.36
N GLU A 39 14.37 -10.16 -2.03
CA GLU A 39 14.96 -11.17 -1.14
C GLU A 39 13.94 -12.19 -0.61
N HIS A 40 12.66 -11.80 -0.55
CA HIS A 40 11.64 -12.60 0.11
C HIS A 40 10.71 -13.34 -0.85
N PHE A 41 10.82 -13.09 -2.15
CA PHE A 41 9.99 -13.70 -3.17
C PHE A 41 10.82 -14.26 -4.32
N THR A 42 10.42 -15.40 -4.82
CA THR A 42 10.95 -15.95 -6.08
C THR A 42 10.47 -15.09 -7.26
N GLU A 43 11.11 -15.23 -8.43
CA GLU A 43 10.69 -14.53 -9.65
C GLU A 43 9.23 -14.81 -10.03
N ALA A 44 8.76 -16.04 -9.82
CA ALA A 44 7.37 -16.43 -10.07
C ALA A 44 6.40 -15.73 -9.10
N GLU A 45 6.74 -15.66 -7.82
CA GLU A 45 5.96 -14.96 -6.80
C GLU A 45 5.97 -13.44 -7.02
N VAL A 46 7.09 -12.86 -7.43
CA VAL A 46 7.17 -11.44 -7.84
C VAL A 46 6.21 -11.16 -9.00
N ALA A 47 6.21 -12.01 -10.00
CA ALA A 47 5.35 -11.84 -11.16
C ALA A 47 3.86 -12.00 -10.79
N LEU A 48 3.54 -12.94 -9.90
CA LEU A 48 2.19 -13.09 -9.36
C LEU A 48 1.77 -11.89 -8.49
N LEU A 49 2.64 -11.46 -7.59
CA LEU A 49 2.39 -10.29 -6.73
C LEU A 49 2.12 -9.03 -7.57
N ARG A 50 2.90 -8.80 -8.64
CA ARG A 50 2.63 -7.70 -9.59
C ARG A 50 1.25 -7.79 -10.22
N ALA A 51 0.85 -8.98 -10.66
CA ALA A 51 -0.47 -9.19 -11.25
C ALA A 51 -1.60 -8.92 -10.24
N VAL A 52 -1.45 -9.37 -9.00
CA VAL A 52 -2.40 -9.10 -7.91
C VAL A 52 -2.47 -7.61 -7.61
N LEU A 53 -1.33 -6.96 -7.43
CA LEU A 53 -1.27 -5.52 -7.14
C LEU A 53 -1.86 -4.67 -8.26
N ALA A 54 -1.70 -5.08 -9.53
CA ALA A 54 -2.29 -4.40 -10.67
C ALA A 54 -3.83 -4.42 -10.67
N ARG A 55 -4.45 -5.39 -9.99
CA ARG A 55 -5.90 -5.44 -9.80
C ARG A 55 -6.37 -4.64 -8.58
N LEU A 56 -5.53 -4.48 -7.57
CA LEU A 56 -5.90 -3.87 -6.29
C LEU A 56 -5.61 -2.37 -6.21
N ILE A 57 -4.54 -1.92 -6.86
CA ILE A 57 -4.02 -0.56 -6.72
C ILE A 57 -3.83 0.05 -8.12
N PRO A 58 -4.20 1.33 -8.34
CA PRO A 58 -3.86 2.02 -9.59
C PRO A 58 -2.35 2.00 -9.84
N GLN A 59 -1.95 1.66 -11.08
CA GLN A 59 -0.54 1.52 -11.47
C GLN A 59 -0.01 2.71 -12.28
N ASP A 60 -0.84 3.70 -12.51
CA ASP A 60 -0.57 4.88 -13.34
C ASP A 60 0.55 5.80 -12.78
N GLU A 61 0.82 5.73 -11.48
CA GLU A 61 1.89 6.52 -10.84
C GLU A 61 3.27 5.83 -10.89
N GLY A 62 3.34 4.58 -11.31
CA GLY A 62 4.59 3.82 -11.45
C GLY A 62 5.34 3.59 -10.12
N VAL A 63 4.61 3.47 -8.99
CA VAL A 63 5.19 3.17 -7.68
C VAL A 63 5.57 1.70 -7.59
N ASP A 64 6.79 1.37 -7.19
CA ASP A 64 7.22 -0.02 -7.01
C ASP A 64 6.72 -0.60 -5.67
N LEU A 65 5.49 -1.10 -5.71
CA LEU A 65 4.86 -1.72 -4.54
C LEU A 65 5.47 -3.10 -4.20
N VAL A 66 6.07 -3.78 -5.16
CA VAL A 66 6.76 -5.06 -4.89
C VAL A 66 8.00 -4.82 -4.04
N GLY A 67 8.84 -3.87 -4.43
CA GLY A 67 10.00 -3.47 -3.65
C GLY A 67 9.61 -2.97 -2.25
N PHE A 68 8.53 -2.20 -2.14
CA PHE A 68 8.01 -1.75 -0.84
C PHE A 68 7.59 -2.90 0.06
N ILE A 69 6.85 -3.89 -0.47
CA ILE A 69 6.40 -5.04 0.31
C ILE A 69 7.57 -5.94 0.69
N ASP A 70 8.50 -6.16 -0.22
CA ASP A 70 9.71 -6.94 0.05
C ASP A 70 10.55 -6.29 1.17
N ALA A 71 10.78 -4.98 1.12
CA ALA A 71 11.46 -4.24 2.18
C ALA A 71 10.72 -4.29 3.54
N TYR A 72 9.38 -4.31 3.53
CA TYR A 72 8.62 -4.51 4.77
C TYR A 72 8.91 -5.87 5.41
N LEU A 73 9.17 -6.90 4.63
CA LEU A 73 9.43 -8.26 5.12
C LEU A 73 10.82 -8.44 5.74
N ASP A 74 11.75 -7.50 5.55
CA ASP A 74 13.04 -7.48 6.27
C ASP A 74 12.84 -7.35 7.78
N ASN A 75 11.91 -6.49 8.19
CA ASN A 75 11.57 -6.27 9.58
C ASN A 75 10.10 -5.94 9.78
N PRO A 76 9.21 -6.94 9.64
CA PRO A 76 7.78 -6.71 9.70
C PRO A 76 7.35 -6.23 11.09
N LEU A 77 6.66 -5.09 11.11
CA LEU A 77 6.07 -4.54 12.34
C LEU A 77 4.86 -5.39 12.79
N GLY A 78 4.59 -5.40 14.08
CA GLY A 78 3.41 -6.04 14.64
C GLY A 78 3.58 -7.53 14.95
N ARG A 79 4.80 -7.98 15.23
CA ARG A 79 5.05 -9.37 15.66
C ARG A 79 4.21 -9.79 16.88
N GLY A 80 3.91 -8.85 17.79
CA GLY A 80 3.10 -9.08 18.98
C GLY A 80 1.58 -9.04 18.73
N ASP A 81 1.13 -8.60 17.57
CA ASP A 81 -0.30 -8.44 17.21
C ASP A 81 -0.81 -9.56 16.28
N ARG A 82 -0.08 -10.65 16.21
CA ARG A 82 -0.41 -11.78 15.37
C ARG A 82 -1.44 -12.68 16.04
N ARG A 83 -2.52 -13.03 15.32
CA ARG A 83 -3.50 -13.99 15.80
C ARG A 83 -2.85 -15.37 16.02
N PRO A 84 -3.23 -16.12 17.05
CA PRO A 84 -2.74 -17.49 17.24
C PRO A 84 -2.96 -18.34 15.99
N GLY A 85 -1.96 -19.15 15.63
CA GLY A 85 -2.03 -20.02 14.43
C GLY A 85 -1.72 -19.34 13.11
N ILE A 86 -1.51 -18.02 13.08
CA ILE A 86 -1.08 -17.33 11.86
C ILE A 86 0.44 -17.38 11.73
N PRO A 87 0.98 -17.78 10.58
CA PRO A 87 2.43 -17.81 10.34
C PRO A 87 3.05 -16.42 10.36
N GLU A 88 4.36 -16.33 10.35
CA GLU A 88 5.08 -15.05 10.24
C GLU A 88 4.81 -14.36 8.90
N ALA A 89 5.01 -13.04 8.84
CA ALA A 89 4.61 -12.24 7.70
C ALA A 89 5.17 -12.76 6.37
N ARG A 90 6.44 -13.17 6.34
CA ARG A 90 7.06 -13.74 5.13
C ARG A 90 6.29 -14.98 4.66
N GLU A 91 6.12 -15.95 5.53
CA GLU A 91 5.43 -17.20 5.24
C GLU A 91 3.96 -16.96 4.88
N LEU A 92 3.29 -16.05 5.62
CA LEU A 92 1.91 -15.66 5.33
C LEU A 92 1.76 -15.11 3.91
N PHE A 93 2.69 -14.24 3.46
CA PHE A 93 2.62 -13.66 2.12
C PHE A 93 2.93 -14.70 1.03
N GLN A 94 3.90 -15.56 1.25
CA GLN A 94 4.24 -16.64 0.31
C GLN A 94 3.08 -17.64 0.17
N LEU A 95 2.55 -18.16 1.29
CA LEU A 95 1.41 -19.07 1.29
C LEU A 95 0.16 -18.40 0.69
N GLY A 96 -0.09 -17.13 1.02
CA GLY A 96 -1.22 -16.40 0.49
C GLY A 96 -1.16 -16.21 -1.03
N LEU A 97 0.02 -15.92 -1.60
CA LEU A 97 0.20 -15.86 -3.05
C LEU A 97 -0.03 -17.21 -3.71
N GLN A 98 0.53 -18.29 -3.15
CA GLN A 98 0.28 -19.65 -3.63
C GLN A 98 -1.20 -20.00 -3.54
N GLY A 99 -1.88 -19.57 -2.46
CA GLY A 99 -3.32 -19.74 -2.27
C GLY A 99 -4.14 -19.02 -3.35
N ILE A 100 -3.77 -17.78 -3.73
CA ILE A 100 -4.42 -17.07 -4.85
C ILE A 100 -4.34 -17.89 -6.14
N ASP A 101 -3.17 -18.43 -6.46
CA ASP A 101 -2.99 -19.21 -7.67
C ASP A 101 -3.77 -20.53 -7.61
N GLN A 102 -3.79 -21.20 -6.45
CA GLN A 102 -4.62 -22.38 -6.22
C GLN A 102 -6.11 -22.10 -6.43
N VAL A 103 -6.63 -21.00 -5.89
CA VAL A 103 -8.03 -20.58 -6.07
C VAL A 103 -8.34 -20.33 -7.55
N SER A 104 -7.42 -19.68 -8.27
CA SER A 104 -7.58 -19.47 -9.72
C SER A 104 -7.65 -20.77 -10.49
N GLN A 105 -6.81 -21.74 -10.15
CA GLN A 105 -6.86 -23.09 -10.73
C GLN A 105 -8.19 -23.79 -10.44
N GLU A 106 -8.68 -23.73 -9.21
CA GLU A 106 -9.93 -24.39 -8.82
C GLU A 106 -11.17 -23.75 -9.46
N LEU A 107 -11.21 -22.40 -9.56
CA LEU A 107 -12.36 -21.69 -10.12
C LEU A 107 -12.35 -21.62 -11.66
N HIS A 108 -11.17 -21.54 -12.27
CA HIS A 108 -11.04 -21.18 -13.70
C HIS A 108 -10.14 -22.14 -14.50
N GLY A 109 -9.50 -23.13 -13.86
CA GLY A 109 -8.62 -24.10 -14.52
C GLY A 109 -7.33 -23.49 -15.08
N ARG A 110 -6.88 -22.36 -14.57
CA ARG A 110 -5.66 -21.66 -14.99
C ARG A 110 -5.02 -20.87 -13.87
N ALA A 111 -3.72 -20.57 -14.03
CA ALA A 111 -3.00 -19.72 -13.10
C ALA A 111 -3.60 -18.30 -13.07
N PHE A 112 -3.51 -17.61 -11.93
CA PHE A 112 -4.05 -16.25 -11.75
C PHE A 112 -3.55 -15.27 -12.81
N ARG A 113 -2.28 -15.37 -13.18
CA ARG A 113 -1.66 -14.51 -14.20
C ARG A 113 -2.20 -14.72 -15.62
N ASP A 114 -2.71 -15.91 -15.91
CA ASP A 114 -3.25 -16.29 -17.20
C ASP A 114 -4.76 -16.10 -17.28
N ALA A 115 -5.39 -15.77 -16.15
CA ALA A 115 -6.80 -15.44 -16.06
C ALA A 115 -7.08 -14.03 -16.60
N ASP A 116 -8.25 -13.84 -17.18
CA ASP A 116 -8.70 -12.52 -17.56
C ASP A 116 -9.07 -11.67 -16.33
N GLN A 117 -9.30 -10.37 -16.55
CA GLN A 117 -9.53 -9.42 -15.46
C GLN A 117 -10.76 -9.76 -14.60
N GLU A 118 -11.83 -10.25 -15.20
CA GLU A 118 -13.05 -10.62 -14.48
C GLU A 118 -12.83 -11.86 -13.61
N GLN A 119 -12.10 -12.84 -14.15
CA GLN A 119 -11.68 -14.03 -13.42
C GLN A 119 -10.75 -13.68 -12.25
N GLN A 120 -9.76 -12.81 -12.49
CA GLN A 120 -8.87 -12.31 -11.44
C GLN A 120 -9.64 -11.60 -10.33
N ASP A 121 -10.59 -10.74 -10.68
CA ASP A 121 -11.42 -10.05 -9.69
C ASP A 121 -12.31 -11.03 -8.91
N THR A 122 -12.78 -12.09 -9.55
CA THR A 122 -13.58 -13.14 -8.88
C THR A 122 -12.73 -13.88 -7.84
N VAL A 123 -11.50 -14.25 -8.20
CA VAL A 123 -10.54 -14.86 -7.27
C VAL A 123 -10.27 -13.93 -6.09
N LEU A 124 -9.93 -12.68 -6.34
CA LEU A 124 -9.61 -11.72 -5.27
C LEU A 124 -10.81 -11.44 -4.36
N ARG A 125 -12.04 -11.41 -4.88
CA ARG A 125 -13.25 -11.31 -4.05
C ARG A 125 -13.43 -12.53 -3.17
N ALA A 126 -13.21 -13.74 -3.68
CA ALA A 126 -13.31 -14.95 -2.86
C ALA A 126 -12.28 -14.96 -1.74
N VAL A 127 -11.04 -14.53 -2.03
CA VAL A 127 -9.96 -14.42 -1.02
C VAL A 127 -10.30 -13.34 0.02
N SER A 128 -10.77 -12.17 -0.41
CA SER A 128 -11.09 -11.06 0.50
C SER A 128 -12.27 -11.34 1.42
N ASN A 129 -13.24 -12.15 0.98
CA ASN A 129 -14.45 -12.48 1.74
C ASN A 129 -14.27 -13.68 2.67
N GLY A 130 -13.10 -14.32 2.71
CA GLY A 130 -12.88 -15.52 3.50
C GLY A 130 -13.56 -16.77 2.93
N SER A 131 -14.04 -16.74 1.67
CA SER A 131 -14.73 -17.84 1.01
C SER A 131 -13.89 -18.57 -0.04
N ALA A 132 -12.60 -18.30 -0.07
CA ALA A 132 -11.68 -18.88 -1.03
C ALA A 132 -11.58 -20.39 -0.87
N PRO A 133 -11.79 -21.18 -1.94
CA PRO A 133 -11.56 -22.64 -1.90
C PRO A 133 -10.04 -22.92 -1.82
N GLY A 134 -9.70 -24.19 -1.64
CA GLY A 134 -8.31 -24.63 -1.68
C GLY A 134 -7.76 -25.04 -0.31
N ALA A 135 -6.70 -25.84 -0.36
CA ALA A 135 -6.09 -26.41 0.84
C ALA A 135 -5.37 -25.33 1.67
N ILE A 136 -4.68 -24.41 1.01
CA ILE A 136 -3.88 -23.35 1.66
C ILE A 136 -4.78 -22.45 2.52
N PHE A 137 -5.92 -22.03 2.01
CA PHE A 137 -6.85 -21.18 2.76
C PHE A 137 -7.71 -21.92 3.78
N LYS A 138 -7.50 -23.23 3.95
CA LYS A 138 -7.95 -23.97 5.13
C LYS A 138 -6.96 -23.87 6.29
N GLU A 139 -5.68 -23.61 5.99
CA GLU A 139 -4.60 -23.49 6.98
C GLU A 139 -4.44 -22.04 7.45
N ILE A 140 -4.57 -21.08 6.53
CA ILE A 140 -4.51 -19.65 6.82
C ILE A 140 -5.82 -18.95 6.41
N PRO A 141 -6.40 -18.06 7.23
CA PRO A 141 -7.59 -17.30 6.83
C PRO A 141 -7.30 -16.39 5.64
N SER A 142 -8.02 -16.60 4.54
CA SER A 142 -7.79 -15.85 3.30
C SER A 142 -8.08 -14.35 3.42
N ASP A 143 -9.12 -13.99 4.17
CA ASP A 143 -9.49 -12.61 4.49
C ASP A 143 -8.39 -11.89 5.28
N TYR A 144 -7.78 -12.55 6.25
CA TYR A 144 -6.68 -12.01 7.03
C TYR A 144 -5.43 -11.76 6.16
N PHE A 145 -5.06 -12.74 5.31
CA PHE A 145 -3.98 -12.54 4.35
C PHE A 145 -4.27 -11.37 3.42
N PHE A 146 -5.49 -11.32 2.85
CA PHE A 146 -5.89 -10.25 1.94
C PHE A 146 -5.80 -8.88 2.60
N GLU A 147 -6.34 -8.73 3.80
CA GLU A 147 -6.27 -7.49 4.57
C GLU A 147 -4.82 -7.03 4.77
N ARG A 148 -3.91 -7.97 5.13
CA ARG A 148 -2.49 -7.66 5.35
C ARG A 148 -1.80 -7.22 4.06
N LEU A 149 -2.00 -7.95 2.96
CA LEU A 149 -1.45 -7.60 1.66
C LEU A 149 -1.97 -6.24 1.18
N TYR A 150 -3.29 -6.07 1.19
CA TYR A 150 -3.94 -4.84 0.72
C TYR A 150 -3.55 -3.62 1.55
N SER A 151 -3.53 -3.77 2.88
CA SER A 151 -3.07 -2.71 3.77
C SER A 151 -1.62 -2.30 3.48
N LYS A 152 -0.71 -3.25 3.23
CA LYS A 152 0.68 -2.92 2.89
C LYS A 152 0.80 -2.26 1.52
N ALA A 153 0.04 -2.73 0.54
CA ALA A 153 -0.01 -2.10 -0.77
C ALA A 153 -0.51 -0.64 -0.68
N LEU A 154 -1.58 -0.39 0.09
CA LEU A 154 -2.07 0.96 0.34
C LEU A 154 -1.04 1.84 1.06
N HIS A 155 -0.36 1.30 2.07
CA HIS A 155 0.69 2.04 2.78
C HIS A 155 1.81 2.47 1.83
N GLY A 156 2.32 1.56 0.98
CA GLY A 156 3.33 1.90 -0.01
C GLY A 156 2.82 2.94 -1.01
N TYR A 157 1.63 2.74 -1.55
CA TYR A 157 1.02 3.63 -2.52
C TYR A 157 0.86 5.05 -1.97
N PHE A 158 0.17 5.22 -0.85
CA PHE A 158 -0.06 6.53 -0.24
C PHE A 158 1.18 7.14 0.44
N ALA A 159 2.22 6.36 0.72
CA ALA A 159 3.49 6.91 1.21
C ALA A 159 4.33 7.56 0.11
N HIS A 160 4.00 7.33 -1.17
CA HIS A 160 4.79 7.83 -2.28
C HIS A 160 4.37 9.23 -2.72
N PRO A 161 5.32 10.19 -2.88
CA PRO A 161 4.99 11.58 -3.20
C PRO A 161 4.28 11.80 -4.55
N ARG A 162 4.46 10.92 -5.54
CA ARG A 162 3.70 10.99 -6.81
C ARG A 162 2.20 10.87 -6.57
N VAL A 163 1.80 10.01 -5.63
CA VAL A 163 0.40 9.82 -5.27
C VAL A 163 -0.15 11.04 -4.52
N TRP A 164 0.68 11.72 -3.73
CA TRP A 164 0.27 12.91 -2.99
C TRP A 164 -0.25 14.02 -3.89
N MET A 165 0.43 14.28 -5.01
CA MET A 165 -0.03 15.26 -6.00
C MET A 165 -1.41 14.89 -6.56
N ARG A 166 -1.61 13.62 -6.88
CA ARG A 166 -2.86 13.11 -7.46
C ARG A 166 -4.06 13.22 -6.52
N ILE A 167 -3.86 12.93 -5.23
CA ILE A 167 -4.94 12.96 -4.23
C ILE A 167 -5.10 14.31 -3.52
N GLY A 168 -4.38 15.34 -3.97
CA GLY A 168 -4.41 16.66 -3.34
C GLY A 168 -3.82 16.70 -1.92
N PHE A 169 -2.95 15.75 -1.56
CA PHE A 169 -2.31 15.76 -0.25
C PHE A 169 -1.11 16.72 -0.27
N PRO A 170 -1.11 17.77 0.59
CA PRO A 170 -0.09 18.82 0.55
C PRO A 170 1.24 18.41 1.19
N GLY A 171 1.38 17.17 1.64
CA GLY A 171 2.56 16.69 2.36
C GLY A 171 2.40 16.72 3.88
N PRO A 172 3.49 16.41 4.62
CA PRO A 172 3.47 16.34 6.08
C PRO A 172 3.18 17.72 6.74
N ALA A 173 2.60 17.68 7.92
CA ALA A 173 2.17 18.87 8.66
C ALA A 173 3.25 19.45 9.57
N TYR A 174 4.43 18.84 9.64
CA TYR A 174 5.49 19.23 10.56
C TYR A 174 6.60 20.02 9.83
N PRO A 175 7.23 21.02 10.46
CA PRO A 175 6.95 21.54 11.81
C PRO A 175 5.85 22.63 11.85
N GLU A 176 5.46 23.22 10.73
CA GLU A 176 4.62 24.42 10.68
C GLU A 176 3.12 24.15 10.49
N GLY A 177 2.74 22.88 10.46
CA GLY A 177 1.38 22.48 10.14
C GLY A 177 1.14 22.38 8.63
N TYR A 178 -0.05 21.92 8.25
CA TYR A 178 -0.42 21.82 6.83
C TYR A 178 -0.46 23.22 6.19
N VAL A 179 0.05 23.34 4.96
CA VAL A 179 0.16 24.63 4.26
C VAL A 179 -1.20 25.31 4.05
N TRP A 180 -2.29 24.53 3.91
CA TRP A 180 -3.65 25.07 3.85
C TRP A 180 -4.17 25.54 5.21
N VAL A 181 -3.62 25.03 6.28
CA VAL A 181 -3.87 25.45 7.66
C VAL A 181 -3.41 26.88 7.91
N ASN A 182 -2.28 27.28 7.32
CA ASN A 182 -1.76 28.64 7.39
C ASN A 182 -2.59 29.66 6.60
N LYS A 183 -3.53 29.20 5.75
CA LYS A 183 -4.52 30.06 5.09
C LYS A 183 -5.75 30.40 5.96
N GLY A 184 -5.71 30.12 7.23
CA GLY A 184 -6.66 30.66 8.22
C GLY A 184 -7.74 29.68 8.70
N GLU A 185 -7.86 28.46 8.18
CA GLU A 185 -8.93 27.56 8.62
C GLU A 185 -8.66 26.83 9.93
N THR A 186 -7.42 26.40 10.20
CA THR A 186 -7.09 25.78 11.50
C THR A 186 -6.73 26.79 12.56
N ARG A 187 -6.20 27.95 12.18
CA ARG A 187 -6.06 29.04 13.13
C ARG A 187 -7.43 29.39 13.74
N ARG A 188 -8.50 29.40 12.91
CA ARG A 188 -9.88 29.57 13.39
C ARG A 188 -10.40 28.39 14.22
N ARG A 189 -9.90 27.17 14.04
CA ARG A 189 -10.22 26.02 14.92
C ARG A 189 -9.51 26.12 16.25
N HIS A 190 -8.22 26.45 16.26
CA HIS A 190 -7.47 26.71 17.48
C HIS A 190 -8.04 27.91 18.28
N GLU A 191 -8.36 28.99 17.59
CA GLU A 191 -8.96 30.18 18.20
C GLU A 191 -10.38 29.93 18.73
N ARG A 192 -11.08 28.90 18.25
CA ARG A 192 -12.40 28.46 18.74
C ARG A 192 -12.34 27.39 19.83
N GLY A 193 -11.15 27.07 20.35
CA GLY A 193 -11.00 26.05 21.40
C GLY A 193 -11.33 24.61 20.94
N ILE A 194 -11.39 24.38 19.64
CA ILE A 194 -11.55 23.03 19.06
C ILE A 194 -10.14 22.51 18.78
N GLY A 195 -9.42 22.16 19.83
CA GLY A 195 -8.14 21.47 19.76
C GLY A 195 -8.35 19.95 19.66
N TRP A 196 -7.26 19.25 19.37
CA TRP A 196 -7.22 17.78 19.40
C TRP A 196 -7.51 17.19 20.80
N ASP A 197 -7.50 18.02 21.82
CA ASP A 197 -7.75 17.67 23.22
C ASP A 197 -9.25 17.50 23.54
N THR A 198 -10.13 17.64 22.55
CA THR A 198 -11.59 17.54 22.70
C THR A 198 -12.24 16.45 21.84
N LEU A 199 -11.44 15.51 21.31
CA LEU A 199 -11.95 14.31 20.64
C LEU A 199 -11.71 13.06 21.47
#